data_9a25bb8223179ae744ffd62f33172752
#
_entry.id   9a25bb8223179ae744ffd62f33172752
#
_cell.length_a   1.000
_cell.length_b   1.000
_cell.length_c   1.000
_cell.angle_alpha   90.00
_cell.angle_beta   90.00
_cell.angle_gamma   90.00
#
_symmetry.space_group_name_H-M   'P 1'
#
loop_
_entity.id
_entity.type
_entity.pdbx_description
1 polymer ?
#
loop_
_entity_poly.entity_id
_entity_poly.type
_entity_poly.pdbx_seq_one_letter_code
_entity_poly.pdbx_strand_id
1 'polypeptide(L)'
;MNITVYLGSTYGNDPDFKTKIIELGTWIAKNNHTLVFGGSKTGLMGELANSTLNAGGKVIGVEAQMFVDEGVHMDNLTKLYIEKDIADRRTRMIELGDAFIAFPGATGTLEEVSEILSKLSLYQLECPCIFYNVNGYYDHLKAFLPVSYTHLRAHETGAY
;
A
#
# COMPACT_ATOMS: atom_id res chain seq x y z
N MET A 1 -4.05 -1.67 -15.21
CA MET A 1 -4.11 -0.64 -14.17
C MET A 1 -2.88 -0.71 -13.28
N ASN A 2 -2.57 0.37 -12.60
CA ASN A 2 -1.56 0.41 -11.55
C ASN A 2 -2.21 0.12 -10.19
N ILE A 3 -1.70 -0.88 -9.48
CA ILE A 3 -2.19 -1.25 -8.15
C ILE A 3 -1.13 -0.84 -7.14
N THR A 4 -1.46 0.15 -6.31
CA THR A 4 -0.59 0.58 -5.21
C THR A 4 -0.84 -0.31 -3.99
N VAL A 5 0.22 -0.94 -3.49
CA VAL A 5 0.15 -1.81 -2.31
C VAL A 5 0.95 -1.18 -1.17
N TYR A 6 0.26 -0.90 -0.09
CA TYR A 6 0.84 -0.47 1.18
C TYR A 6 1.01 -1.67 2.11
N LEU A 7 2.17 -1.85 2.69
CA LEU A 7 2.50 -3.01 3.52
C LEU A 7 3.69 -2.75 4.43
N GLY A 8 3.87 -3.63 5.41
CA GLY A 8 5.04 -3.56 6.30
C GLY A 8 6.36 -3.89 5.59
N SER A 9 7.45 -3.31 6.10
CA SER A 9 8.82 -3.56 5.64
C SER A 9 9.47 -4.81 6.26
N THR A 10 8.80 -5.48 7.20
CA THR A 10 9.25 -6.70 7.88
C THR A 10 8.32 -7.86 7.56
N TYR A 11 8.74 -9.08 7.84
CA TYR A 11 7.88 -10.26 7.65
C TYR A 11 6.71 -10.36 8.64
N GLY A 12 6.80 -9.66 9.77
CA GLY A 12 5.85 -9.82 10.87
C GLY A 12 6.05 -11.18 11.58
N ASN A 13 5.04 -11.57 12.36
CA ASN A 13 5.05 -12.80 13.17
C ASN A 13 4.10 -13.90 12.64
N ASP A 14 3.33 -13.61 11.59
CA ASP A 14 2.43 -14.57 10.95
C ASP A 14 3.08 -15.10 9.65
N PRO A 15 3.37 -16.41 9.56
CA PRO A 15 4.01 -17.01 8.38
C PRO A 15 3.16 -16.91 7.12
N ASP A 16 1.84 -16.76 7.24
CA ASP A 16 0.94 -16.65 6.12
C ASP A 16 1.12 -15.32 5.38
N PHE A 17 1.62 -14.27 6.04
CA PHE A 17 1.90 -12.99 5.38
C PHE A 17 2.83 -13.15 4.18
N LYS A 18 3.91 -13.93 4.36
CA LYS A 18 4.84 -14.21 3.26
C LYS A 18 4.16 -14.94 2.10
N THR A 19 3.40 -15.98 2.40
CA THR A 19 2.69 -16.75 1.38
C THR A 19 1.69 -15.90 0.63
N LYS A 20 0.87 -15.14 1.35
CA LYS A 20 -0.19 -14.29 0.77
C LYS A 20 0.35 -13.11 -0.03
N ILE A 21 1.47 -12.52 0.37
CA ILE A 21 2.06 -11.42 -0.41
C ILE A 21 2.69 -11.92 -1.72
N ILE A 22 3.28 -13.12 -1.75
CA ILE A 22 3.79 -13.76 -2.96
C ILE A 22 2.64 -14.11 -3.92
N GLU A 23 1.52 -14.65 -3.39
CA GLU A 23 0.31 -14.90 -4.17
C GLU A 23 -0.22 -13.60 -4.80
N LEU A 24 -0.29 -12.51 -4.03
CA LEU A 24 -0.74 -11.20 -4.50
C LEU A 24 0.15 -10.65 -5.62
N GLY A 25 1.47 -10.66 -5.44
CA GLY A 25 2.41 -10.18 -6.47
C GLY A 25 2.31 -10.99 -7.77
N THR A 26 2.21 -12.30 -7.65
CA THR A 26 2.00 -13.19 -8.80
C THR A 26 0.67 -12.91 -9.50
N TRP A 27 -0.40 -12.67 -8.74
CA TRP A 27 -1.72 -12.35 -9.29
C TRP A 27 -1.70 -11.00 -10.04
N ILE A 28 -1.06 -9.96 -9.47
CA ILE A 28 -0.90 -8.65 -10.12
C ILE A 28 -0.28 -8.82 -11.51
N ALA A 29 0.82 -9.57 -11.60
CA ALA A 29 1.52 -9.82 -12.85
C ALA A 29 0.66 -10.59 -13.86
N LYS A 30 0.06 -11.71 -13.43
CA LYS A 30 -0.74 -12.59 -14.31
C LYS A 30 -2.00 -11.93 -14.86
N ASN A 31 -2.50 -10.90 -14.19
CA ASN A 31 -3.65 -10.12 -14.64
C ASN A 31 -3.24 -8.84 -15.42
N ASN A 32 -1.97 -8.74 -15.85
CA ASN A 32 -1.45 -7.61 -16.62
C ASN A 32 -1.60 -6.25 -15.90
N HIS A 33 -1.51 -6.26 -14.57
CA HIS A 33 -1.44 -5.05 -13.77
C HIS A 33 0.02 -4.68 -13.48
N THR A 34 0.24 -3.43 -13.12
CA THR A 34 1.53 -2.93 -12.66
C THR A 34 1.47 -2.74 -11.15
N LEU A 35 2.45 -3.30 -10.45
CA LEU A 35 2.62 -3.03 -9.03
C LEU A 35 3.23 -1.65 -8.82
N VAL A 36 2.67 -0.86 -7.89
CA VAL A 36 3.29 0.33 -7.30
C VAL A 36 3.48 0.07 -5.82
N PHE A 37 4.69 0.29 -5.30
CA PHE A 37 5.00 0.04 -3.89
C PHE A 37 6.12 0.95 -3.37
N GLY A 38 6.45 0.84 -2.08
CA GLY A 38 7.41 1.69 -1.39
C GLY A 38 8.88 1.54 -1.79
N GLY A 39 9.24 0.67 -2.73
CA GLY A 39 10.59 0.62 -3.30
C GLY A 39 11.62 -0.21 -2.52
N SER A 40 11.34 -0.65 -1.30
CA SER A 40 12.28 -1.39 -0.47
C SER A 40 12.46 -2.85 -0.92
N LYS A 41 13.70 -3.34 -0.84
CA LYS A 41 14.06 -4.75 -1.10
C LYS A 41 13.87 -5.67 0.12
N THR A 42 13.51 -5.12 1.28
CA THR A 42 13.45 -5.88 2.55
C THR A 42 12.07 -6.45 2.85
N GLY A 43 12.04 -7.56 3.60
CA GLY A 43 10.84 -8.17 4.15
C GLY A 43 9.75 -8.44 3.12
N LEU A 44 8.50 -8.19 3.49
CA LEU A 44 7.33 -8.40 2.63
C LEU A 44 7.35 -7.54 1.35
N MET A 45 7.94 -6.34 1.40
CA MET A 45 8.08 -5.49 0.21
C MET A 45 8.93 -6.15 -0.85
N GLY A 46 10.08 -6.72 -0.47
CA GLY A 46 10.96 -7.46 -1.38
C GLY A 46 10.27 -8.69 -1.96
N GLU A 47 9.53 -9.45 -1.15
CA GLU A 47 8.78 -10.62 -1.62
C GLU A 47 7.69 -10.25 -2.64
N LEU A 48 6.94 -9.19 -2.38
CA LEU A 48 5.92 -8.67 -3.28
C LEU A 48 6.51 -8.27 -4.64
N ALA A 49 7.57 -7.46 -4.62
CA ALA A 49 8.21 -6.99 -5.85
C ALA A 49 8.84 -8.16 -6.64
N ASN A 50 9.58 -9.05 -5.95
CA ASN A 50 10.20 -10.21 -6.58
C ASN A 50 9.17 -11.17 -7.18
N SER A 51 8.09 -11.48 -6.48
CA SER A 51 7.04 -12.37 -7.00
C SER A 51 6.33 -11.77 -8.23
N THR A 52 6.14 -10.45 -8.25
CA THR A 52 5.59 -9.75 -9.42
C THR A 52 6.54 -9.81 -10.62
N LEU A 53 7.83 -9.49 -10.40
CA LEU A 53 8.85 -9.55 -11.46
C LEU A 53 9.06 -10.97 -12.00
N ASN A 54 9.17 -11.97 -11.10
CA ASN A 54 9.35 -13.37 -11.47
C ASN A 54 8.17 -13.93 -12.28
N ALA A 55 6.98 -13.40 -12.09
CA ALA A 55 5.80 -13.72 -12.88
C ALA A 55 5.69 -12.91 -14.20
N GLY A 56 6.72 -12.13 -14.55
CA GLY A 56 6.79 -11.33 -15.77
C GLY A 56 6.03 -9.99 -15.69
N GLY A 57 5.65 -9.55 -14.50
CA GLY A 57 4.93 -8.29 -14.27
C GLY A 57 5.84 -7.06 -14.25
N LYS A 58 5.21 -5.89 -14.21
CA LYS A 58 5.88 -4.60 -14.07
C LYS A 58 5.79 -4.11 -12.64
N VAL A 59 6.90 -3.54 -12.15
CA VAL A 59 7.00 -3.02 -10.78
C VAL A 59 7.57 -1.61 -10.80
N ILE A 60 6.83 -0.69 -10.17
CA ILE A 60 7.25 0.69 -9.94
C ILE A 60 7.50 0.87 -8.45
N GLY A 61 8.72 1.22 -8.08
CA GLY A 61 9.06 1.62 -6.72
C GLY A 61 8.96 3.13 -6.57
N VAL A 62 8.53 3.58 -5.39
CA VAL A 62 8.58 4.98 -4.99
C VAL A 62 9.27 5.06 -3.64
N GLU A 63 10.47 5.61 -3.60
CA GLU A 63 11.27 5.65 -2.38
C GLU A 63 11.61 7.08 -1.99
N ALA A 64 11.79 7.34 -0.69
CA ALA A 64 12.30 8.61 -0.21
C ALA A 64 13.83 8.61 -0.22
N GLN A 65 14.45 9.76 -0.49
CA GLN A 65 15.92 9.89 -0.59
C GLN A 65 16.63 9.31 0.63
N MET A 66 16.09 9.51 1.84
CA MET A 66 16.68 9.00 3.06
C MET A 66 16.86 7.46 3.07
N PHE A 67 15.92 6.72 2.52
CA PHE A 67 15.99 5.25 2.43
C PHE A 67 16.90 4.77 1.29
N VAL A 68 17.04 5.60 0.24
CA VAL A 68 18.03 5.36 -0.81
C VAL A 68 19.43 5.49 -0.23
N ASP A 69 19.67 6.51 0.60
CA ASP A 69 20.96 6.74 1.28
C ASP A 69 21.31 5.60 2.26
N GLU A 70 20.29 4.98 2.86
CA GLU A 70 20.45 3.76 3.69
C GLU A 70 20.68 2.48 2.88
N GLY A 71 20.56 2.53 1.55
CA GLY A 71 20.79 1.39 0.67
C GLY A 71 19.71 0.29 0.74
N VAL A 72 18.51 0.60 1.21
CA VAL A 72 17.42 -0.39 1.35
C VAL A 72 16.53 -0.48 0.11
N HIS A 73 16.70 0.41 -0.86
CA HIS A 73 15.94 0.40 -2.11
C HIS A 73 16.27 -0.81 -2.99
N MET A 74 15.36 -1.13 -3.88
CA MET A 74 15.46 -2.23 -4.83
C MET A 74 15.91 -1.71 -6.19
N ASP A 75 16.99 -2.27 -6.77
CA ASP A 75 17.60 -1.75 -7.99
C ASP A 75 16.99 -2.32 -9.29
N ASN A 76 16.46 -3.55 -9.25
CA ASN A 76 16.01 -4.28 -10.45
C ASN A 76 14.53 -4.07 -10.79
N LEU A 77 13.99 -2.90 -10.48
CA LEU A 77 12.61 -2.54 -10.75
C LEU A 77 12.40 -2.11 -12.20
N THR A 78 11.17 -2.20 -12.71
CA THR A 78 10.80 -1.62 -14.01
C THR A 78 11.04 -0.11 -14.02
N LYS A 79 10.72 0.56 -12.89
CA LYS A 79 11.00 1.98 -12.65
C LYS A 79 11.13 2.26 -11.16
N LEU A 80 12.02 3.16 -10.80
CA LEU A 80 12.17 3.69 -9.45
C LEU A 80 12.02 5.22 -9.50
N TYR A 81 11.10 5.75 -8.70
CA TYR A 81 11.00 7.16 -8.39
C TYR A 81 11.68 7.40 -7.05
N ILE A 82 12.50 8.43 -6.97
CA ILE A 82 13.14 8.88 -5.73
C ILE A 82 12.57 10.24 -5.42
N GLU A 83 11.86 10.33 -4.31
CA GLU A 83 11.23 11.56 -3.86
C GLU A 83 12.06 12.17 -2.72
N LYS A 84 11.92 13.46 -2.55
CA LYS A 84 12.71 14.24 -1.60
C LYS A 84 12.48 13.77 -0.16
N ASP A 85 11.23 13.49 0.19
CA ASP A 85 10.83 13.10 1.54
C ASP A 85 9.64 12.13 1.54
N ILE A 86 9.20 11.72 2.74
CA ILE A 86 8.10 10.76 2.91
C ILE A 86 6.75 11.35 2.44
N ALA A 87 6.53 12.65 2.56
CA ALA A 87 5.30 13.28 2.12
C ALA A 87 5.18 13.28 0.59
N ASP A 88 6.23 13.67 -0.10
CA ASP A 88 6.30 13.61 -1.57
C ASP A 88 6.19 12.17 -2.08
N ARG A 89 6.82 11.20 -1.38
CA ARG A 89 6.69 9.78 -1.68
C ARG A 89 5.23 9.31 -1.61
N ARG A 90 4.50 9.62 -0.53
CA ARG A 90 3.08 9.28 -0.42
C ARG A 90 2.25 9.91 -1.54
N THR A 91 2.48 11.18 -1.83
CA THR A 91 1.80 11.88 -2.93
C THR A 91 2.03 11.17 -4.26
N ARG A 92 3.28 10.82 -4.57
CA ARG A 92 3.61 10.10 -5.80
C ARG A 92 2.94 8.73 -5.89
N MET A 93 2.91 7.97 -4.80
CA MET A 93 2.26 6.66 -4.75
C MET A 93 0.74 6.77 -5.00
N ILE A 94 0.12 7.83 -4.52
CA ILE A 94 -1.31 8.12 -4.77
C ILE A 94 -1.55 8.49 -6.23
N GLU A 95 -0.74 9.40 -6.79
CA GLU A 95 -0.85 9.85 -8.19
C GLU A 95 -0.69 8.71 -9.21
N LEU A 96 0.13 7.72 -8.91
CA LEU A 96 0.39 6.58 -9.78
C LEU A 96 -0.70 5.50 -9.70
N GLY A 97 -1.43 5.41 -8.61
CA GLY A 97 -2.35 4.31 -8.32
C GLY A 97 -3.74 4.48 -8.93
N ASP A 98 -4.23 3.44 -9.61
CA ASP A 98 -5.63 3.32 -10.05
C ASP A 98 -6.48 2.56 -9.03
N ALA A 99 -5.85 1.77 -8.17
CA ALA A 99 -6.44 1.00 -7.09
C ALA A 99 -5.44 0.86 -5.94
N PHE A 100 -5.94 0.73 -4.72
CA PHE A 100 -5.12 0.67 -3.51
C PHE A 100 -5.41 -0.58 -2.68
N ILE A 101 -4.35 -1.23 -2.21
CA ILE A 101 -4.45 -2.40 -1.33
C ILE A 101 -3.63 -2.13 -0.07
N ALA A 102 -4.27 -2.21 1.09
CA ALA A 102 -3.60 -2.25 2.39
C ALA A 102 -3.37 -3.71 2.78
N PHE A 103 -2.15 -4.17 2.73
CA PHE A 103 -1.70 -5.46 3.26
C PHE A 103 -1.19 -5.28 4.70
N PRO A 104 -1.12 -6.30 5.55
CA PRO A 104 -0.61 -6.17 6.91
C PRO A 104 0.68 -5.37 7.03
N GLY A 105 0.68 -4.39 7.93
CA GLY A 105 1.79 -3.46 8.15
C GLY A 105 1.59 -2.64 9.42
N ALA A 106 2.61 -1.88 9.81
CA ALA A 106 2.58 -1.08 11.04
C ALA A 106 1.98 0.33 10.80
N THR A 107 2.39 1.28 11.63
CA THR A 107 1.87 2.66 11.63
C THR A 107 2.09 3.40 10.31
N GLY A 108 3.17 3.13 9.58
CA GLY A 108 3.39 3.72 8.26
C GLY A 108 2.33 3.30 7.25
N THR A 109 1.98 2.00 7.23
CA THR A 109 0.88 1.49 6.39
C THR A 109 -0.46 2.09 6.79
N LEU A 110 -0.71 2.26 8.11
CA LEU A 110 -1.92 2.90 8.59
C LEU A 110 -1.99 4.38 8.19
N GLU A 111 -0.89 5.11 8.24
CA GLU A 111 -0.81 6.50 7.77
C GLU A 111 -1.16 6.59 6.29
N GLU A 112 -0.55 5.76 5.45
CA GLU A 112 -0.77 5.73 4.00
C GLU A 112 -2.23 5.42 3.65
N VAL A 113 -2.81 4.38 4.24
CA VAL A 113 -4.19 3.99 3.95
C VAL A 113 -5.21 4.98 4.52
N SER A 114 -4.92 5.62 5.65
CA SER A 114 -5.78 6.64 6.23
C SER A 114 -5.87 7.88 5.34
N GLU A 115 -4.78 8.25 4.67
CA GLU A 115 -4.78 9.33 3.67
C GLU A 115 -5.68 8.97 2.48
N ILE A 116 -5.60 7.72 1.98
CA ILE A 116 -6.50 7.25 0.91
C ILE A 116 -7.96 7.32 1.35
N LEU A 117 -8.30 6.80 2.53
CA LEU A 117 -9.67 6.83 3.05
C LEU A 117 -10.19 8.27 3.21
N SER A 118 -9.35 9.18 3.68
CA SER A 118 -9.69 10.61 3.78
C SER A 118 -10.00 11.21 2.41
N LYS A 119 -9.14 10.98 1.42
CA LYS A 119 -9.32 11.49 0.05
C LYS A 119 -10.58 10.90 -0.61
N LEU A 120 -10.86 9.60 -0.42
CA LEU A 120 -12.10 8.97 -0.89
C LEU A 120 -13.33 9.61 -0.25
N SER A 121 -13.26 9.87 1.06
CA SER A 121 -14.38 10.46 1.80
C SER A 121 -14.68 11.91 1.41
N LEU A 122 -13.68 12.62 0.89
CA LEU A 122 -13.77 13.99 0.40
C LEU A 122 -13.98 14.09 -1.13
N TYR A 123 -14.26 12.96 -1.78
CA TYR A 123 -14.42 12.90 -3.25
C TYR A 123 -13.21 13.43 -4.03
N GLN A 124 -12.02 13.35 -3.44
CA GLN A 124 -10.76 13.71 -4.09
C GLN A 124 -10.12 12.53 -4.83
N LEU A 125 -10.61 11.32 -4.57
CA LEU A 125 -10.28 10.09 -5.28
C LEU A 125 -11.57 9.32 -5.59
N GLU A 126 -11.59 8.66 -6.75
CA GLU A 126 -12.68 7.77 -7.18
C GLU A 126 -12.07 6.43 -7.63
N CYS A 127 -11.60 5.65 -6.67
CA CYS A 127 -10.89 4.40 -6.93
C CYS A 127 -11.11 3.39 -5.79
N PRO A 128 -11.00 2.09 -6.05
CA PRO A 128 -11.13 1.08 -5.01
C PRO A 128 -9.95 1.12 -4.03
N CYS A 129 -10.28 0.98 -2.74
CA CYS A 129 -9.32 0.75 -1.67
C CYS A 129 -9.73 -0.51 -0.89
N ILE A 130 -8.84 -1.49 -0.82
CA ILE A 130 -9.10 -2.82 -0.26
C ILE A 130 -8.17 -3.08 0.91
N PHE A 131 -8.71 -3.54 2.03
CA PHE A 131 -7.94 -4.14 3.12
C PHE A 131 -7.78 -5.63 2.87
N TYR A 132 -6.56 -6.10 2.61
CA TYR A 132 -6.25 -7.51 2.49
C TYR A 132 -6.12 -8.12 3.89
N ASN A 133 -7.25 -8.61 4.39
CA ASN A 133 -7.40 -9.03 5.79
C ASN A 133 -6.90 -10.46 6.04
N VAL A 134 -5.58 -10.66 6.00
CA VAL A 134 -4.97 -11.96 6.30
C VAL A 134 -5.22 -12.31 7.76
N ASN A 135 -5.84 -13.48 8.00
CA ASN A 135 -6.08 -14.04 9.34
C ASN A 135 -6.72 -13.06 10.36
N GLY A 136 -7.54 -12.13 9.87
CA GLY A 136 -8.23 -11.17 10.74
C GLY A 136 -7.35 -9.99 11.19
N TYR A 137 -6.20 -9.76 10.56
CA TYR A 137 -5.28 -8.68 10.93
C TYR A 137 -5.95 -7.32 11.06
N TYR A 138 -6.90 -7.01 10.19
CA TYR A 138 -7.63 -5.74 10.16
C TYR A 138 -9.00 -5.78 10.84
N ASP A 139 -9.37 -6.86 11.54
CA ASP A 139 -10.71 -6.99 12.15
C ASP A 139 -11.03 -5.85 13.12
N HIS A 140 -10.08 -5.45 13.97
CA HIS A 140 -10.26 -4.34 14.90
C HIS A 140 -10.37 -2.99 14.18
N LEU A 141 -9.60 -2.77 13.10
CA LEU A 141 -9.72 -1.57 12.28
C LEU A 141 -11.06 -1.54 11.54
N LYS A 142 -11.48 -2.67 10.99
CA LYS A 142 -12.80 -2.84 10.37
C LYS A 142 -13.94 -2.51 11.35
N ALA A 143 -13.81 -2.91 12.61
CA ALA A 143 -14.79 -2.57 13.63
C ALA A 143 -14.75 -1.08 14.01
N PHE A 144 -13.57 -0.47 14.03
CA PHE A 144 -13.38 0.94 14.38
C PHE A 144 -13.90 1.91 13.31
N LEU A 145 -13.66 1.65 12.04
CA LEU A 145 -13.98 2.57 10.94
C LEU A 145 -15.47 2.99 10.90
N PRO A 146 -16.47 2.09 11.00
CA PRO A 146 -17.88 2.50 11.04
C PRO A 146 -18.19 3.41 12.23
N VAL A 147 -17.59 3.15 13.40
CA VAL A 147 -17.77 3.96 14.60
C VAL A 147 -17.26 5.38 14.37
N SER A 148 -16.07 5.53 13.78
CA SER A 148 -15.52 6.86 13.50
C SER A 148 -16.39 7.64 12.50
N TYR A 149 -16.92 6.99 11.48
CA TYR A 149 -17.82 7.62 10.50
C TYR A 149 -19.18 7.99 11.11
N THR A 150 -19.77 7.13 11.92
CA THR A 150 -21.09 7.40 12.51
C THR A 150 -21.04 8.41 13.65
N HIS A 151 -20.00 8.38 14.48
CA HIS A 151 -19.91 9.25 15.65
C HIS A 151 -19.30 10.62 15.37
N LEU A 152 -18.40 10.74 14.37
CA LEU A 152 -17.77 12.01 14.02
C LEU A 152 -18.48 12.72 12.87
N ARG A 153 -18.82 12.03 11.80
CA ARG A 153 -19.55 12.64 10.68
C ARG A 153 -21.00 13.03 10.98
N ALA A 154 -21.67 12.34 11.90
CA ALA A 154 -23.01 12.75 12.29
C ALA A 154 -23.05 14.16 12.89
N HIS A 155 -21.96 14.63 13.49
CA HIS A 155 -21.81 16.00 13.97
C HIS A 155 -21.49 17.01 12.84
N GLU A 156 -20.85 16.57 11.75
CA GLU A 156 -20.52 17.44 10.62
C GLU A 156 -21.68 17.57 9.62
N THR A 157 -22.55 16.55 9.52
CA THR A 157 -23.69 16.56 8.59
C THR A 157 -25.03 16.97 9.25
N GLY A 158 -25.12 17.00 10.56
CA GLY A 158 -26.31 17.42 11.31
C GLY A 158 -26.59 18.93 11.31
N ALA A 159 -25.82 19.70 10.57
CA ALA A 159 -25.96 21.16 10.45
C ALA A 159 -26.54 21.62 9.10
N TYR A 160 -27.09 20.71 8.28
CA TYR A 160 -27.68 21.06 6.98
C TYR A 160 -29.08 20.51 6.83
#